data_e93c7481e447d63960475e6554beed32
#
_entry.id   e93c7481e447d63960475e6554beed32
#
_cell.length_a   1.000
_cell.length_b   1.000
_cell.length_c   1.000
_cell.angle_alpha   90.00
_cell.angle_beta   90.00
_cell.angle_gamma   90.00
#
_symmetry.space_group_name_H-M   'P 1'
#
loop_
_entity.id
_entity.type
_entity.pdbx_description
1 polymer ?
#
loop_
_entity_poly.entity_id
_entity_poly.type
_entity_poly.pdbx_seq_one_letter_code
_entity_poly.pdbx_strand_id
1 'polypeptide(L)'
;MKKTFICSLCRGGIIGGALYLTDSAITYRTNKLTVDPFYRNLTLPLDRIESVSWRWIVLPVATFHISGGAEYSFIIFNKSRFCKYYNEIKQA
;
A
#
# COMPACT_ATOMS: atom_id res chain seq x y z
N MET A 1 -4.78 -15.35 -4.96
CA MET A 1 -3.56 -15.50 -4.16
C MET A 1 -3.41 -14.27 -3.28
N LYS A 2 -3.01 -14.46 -2.03
CA LYS A 2 -2.87 -13.35 -1.08
C LYS A 2 -1.44 -13.29 -0.55
N LYS A 3 -0.80 -12.14 -0.68
CA LYS A 3 0.54 -11.91 -0.13
C LYS A 3 0.45 -10.82 0.93
N THR A 4 1.13 -11.02 2.04
CA THR A 4 1.12 -10.10 3.18
C THR A 4 2.47 -9.43 3.34
N PHE A 5 2.44 -8.12 3.57
CA PHE A 5 3.64 -7.31 3.78
C PHE A 5 3.47 -6.47 5.04
N ILE A 6 4.56 -6.31 5.78
CA ILE A 6 4.58 -5.37 6.90
C ILE A 6 4.82 -3.99 6.30
N CYS A 7 3.99 -3.03 6.69
CA CYS A 7 4.09 -1.67 6.16
C CYS A 7 3.66 -0.64 7.19
N SER A 8 3.86 0.63 6.86
CA SER A 8 3.39 1.74 7.67
C SER A 8 2.75 2.77 6.76
N LEU A 9 1.57 3.23 7.12
CA LEU A 9 0.89 4.29 6.40
C LEU A 9 1.51 5.63 6.78
N CYS A 10 1.87 6.43 5.77
CA CYS A 10 2.43 7.77 5.96
C CYS A 10 1.33 8.80 5.77
N ARG A 11 0.66 9.19 6.87
CA ARG A 11 -0.41 10.18 6.80
C ARG A 11 -0.53 10.89 8.14
N GLY A 12 0.05 12.10 8.21
CA GLY A 12 0.10 12.86 9.45
C GLY A 12 0.97 12.20 10.51
N GLY A 13 1.78 11.21 10.11
CA GLY A 13 2.61 10.42 10.99
C GLY A 13 2.86 9.06 10.34
N ILE A 14 3.49 8.16 11.07
CA ILE A 14 3.79 6.81 10.59
C ILE A 14 2.96 5.82 11.41
N ILE A 15 2.05 5.10 10.74
CA ILE A 15 1.10 4.20 11.39
C ILE A 15 1.35 2.78 10.91
N GLY A 16 1.90 1.95 11.79
CA GLY A 16 2.22 0.56 11.48
C GLY A 16 0.99 -0.29 11.23
N GLY A 17 1.09 -1.22 10.29
CA GLY A 17 0.01 -2.13 9.95
C GLY A 17 0.47 -3.19 8.96
N ALA A 18 -0.47 -3.79 8.26
CA ALA A 18 -0.21 -4.82 7.27
C ALA A 18 -0.84 -4.47 5.93
N LEU A 19 -0.14 -4.80 4.87
CA LEU A 19 -0.60 -4.62 3.50
C LEU A 19 -0.85 -6.00 2.90
N TYR A 20 -2.05 -6.19 2.35
CA TYR A 20 -2.44 -7.44 1.72
C TYR A 20 -2.59 -7.22 0.23
N LEU A 21 -1.82 -7.98 -0.55
CA LEU A 21 -1.87 -7.91 -2.02
C LEU A 21 -2.58 -9.15 -2.53
N THR A 22 -3.71 -8.93 -3.21
CA THR A 22 -4.48 -10.01 -3.86
C THR A 22 -4.52 -9.75 -5.37
N ASP A 23 -5.18 -10.65 -6.10
CA ASP A 23 -5.31 -10.51 -7.55
C ASP A 23 -6.18 -9.32 -7.97
N SER A 24 -6.94 -8.76 -7.04
CA SER A 24 -7.91 -7.69 -7.36
C SER A 24 -7.65 -6.37 -6.63
N ALA A 25 -6.92 -6.39 -5.52
CA ALA A 25 -6.79 -5.19 -4.70
C ALA A 25 -5.59 -5.23 -3.76
N ILE A 26 -5.22 -4.05 -3.28
CA ILE A 26 -4.29 -3.88 -2.18
C ILE A 26 -5.09 -3.37 -1.00
N THR A 27 -5.00 -4.05 0.14
CA THR A 27 -5.72 -3.66 1.36
C THR A 27 -4.73 -3.38 2.48
N TYR A 28 -4.85 -2.19 3.09
CA TYR A 28 -4.09 -1.83 4.28
C TYR A 28 -4.97 -1.97 5.50
N ARG A 29 -4.46 -2.61 6.55
CA ARG A 29 -5.17 -2.77 7.83
C ARG A 29 -4.28 -2.43 9.02
N THR A 30 -4.84 -1.77 9.99
CA THR A 30 -4.17 -1.46 11.24
C THR A 30 -5.14 -1.58 12.41
N ASN A 31 -4.60 -1.94 13.58
CA ASN A 31 -5.37 -2.01 14.83
C ASN A 31 -5.28 -0.72 15.64
N LYS A 32 -4.64 0.32 15.12
CA LYS A 32 -4.47 1.58 15.86
C LYS A 32 -5.79 2.31 15.95
N LEU A 33 -6.32 2.48 17.16
CA LEU A 33 -7.59 3.14 17.38
C LEU A 33 -7.54 4.66 17.25
N THR A 34 -6.33 5.22 17.25
CA THR A 34 -6.13 6.66 17.06
C THR A 34 -6.25 7.10 15.61
N VAL A 35 -6.33 6.13 14.69
CA VAL A 35 -6.45 6.39 13.26
C VAL A 35 -7.92 6.51 12.87
N ASP A 36 -8.22 7.44 11.98
CA ASP A 36 -9.55 7.56 11.39
C ASP A 36 -10.02 6.18 10.88
N PRO A 37 -11.27 5.77 11.17
CA PRO A 37 -11.79 4.47 10.72
C PRO A 37 -11.62 4.19 9.25
N PHE A 38 -11.64 5.22 8.39
CA PHE A 38 -11.41 5.10 6.97
C PHE A 38 -10.03 4.47 6.68
N TYR A 39 -9.01 4.85 7.46
CA TYR A 39 -7.65 4.37 7.25
C TYR A 39 -7.31 3.09 8.02
N ARG A 40 -8.21 2.59 8.86
CA ARG A 40 -7.99 1.32 9.55
C ARG A 40 -8.14 0.13 8.63
N ASN A 41 -8.92 0.28 7.56
CA ASN A 41 -9.18 -0.77 6.59
C ASN A 41 -9.37 -0.12 5.22
N LEU A 42 -8.26 0.15 4.55
CA LEU A 42 -8.24 0.87 3.28
C LEU A 42 -8.01 -0.12 2.14
N THR A 43 -8.94 -0.18 1.19
CA THR A 43 -8.83 -1.06 0.03
C THR A 43 -8.65 -0.24 -1.24
N LEU A 44 -7.60 -0.57 -2.00
CA LEU A 44 -7.28 0.06 -3.27
C LEU A 44 -7.45 -0.96 -4.38
N PRO A 45 -8.53 -0.90 -5.17
CA PRO A 45 -8.70 -1.81 -6.30
C PRO A 45 -7.56 -1.63 -7.31
N LEU A 46 -7.00 -2.72 -7.81
CA LEU A 46 -5.86 -2.67 -8.72
C LEU A 46 -6.17 -1.91 -10.01
N ASP A 47 -7.39 -2.00 -10.51
CA ASP A 47 -7.79 -1.30 -11.72
C ASP A 47 -7.92 0.22 -11.52
N ARG A 48 -7.94 0.68 -10.28
CA ARG A 48 -7.96 2.10 -9.94
C ARG A 48 -6.58 2.68 -9.67
N ILE A 49 -5.56 1.84 -9.52
CA ILE A 49 -4.19 2.29 -9.29
C ILE A 49 -3.56 2.62 -10.64
N GLU A 50 -3.32 3.90 -10.90
CA GLU A 50 -2.74 4.36 -12.16
C GLU A 50 -1.24 4.12 -12.19
N SER A 51 -0.55 4.36 -11.08
CA SER A 51 0.89 4.18 -10.99
C SER A 51 1.35 4.10 -9.55
N VAL A 52 2.58 3.64 -9.37
CA VAL A 52 3.24 3.59 -8.06
C VAL A 52 4.58 4.29 -8.21
N SER A 53 4.83 5.29 -7.39
CA SER A 53 6.11 5.99 -7.32
C SER A 53 6.86 5.52 -6.09
N TRP A 54 8.18 5.35 -6.23
CA TRP A 54 9.04 4.94 -5.12
C TRP A 54 10.05 6.02 -4.79
N ARG A 55 10.34 6.19 -3.51
CA ARG A 55 11.44 7.05 -3.07
C ARG A 55 12.01 6.53 -1.77
N TRP A 56 13.25 6.88 -1.49
CA TRP A 56 13.94 6.49 -0.28
C TRP A 56 13.99 7.66 0.69
N ILE A 57 13.40 7.45 1.88
CA ILE A 57 13.56 8.35 3.01
C ILE A 57 13.95 7.44 4.16
N VAL A 58 15.22 7.01 4.20
CA VAL A 58 15.75 5.99 5.11
C VAL A 58 15.19 4.59 4.76
N LEU A 59 13.89 4.51 4.46
CA LEU A 59 13.18 3.29 4.08
C LEU A 59 12.45 3.51 2.75
N PRO A 60 12.14 2.42 2.01
CA PRO A 60 11.43 2.58 0.73
C PRO A 60 9.98 3.00 0.95
N VAL A 61 9.58 4.10 0.32
CA VAL A 61 8.22 4.64 0.40
C VAL A 61 7.57 4.51 -0.97
N ALA A 62 6.45 3.78 -1.02
CA ALA A 62 5.63 3.65 -2.21
C ALA A 62 4.46 4.63 -2.13
N THR A 63 4.22 5.39 -3.19
CA THR A 63 3.05 6.24 -3.31
C THR A 63 2.17 5.69 -4.42
N PHE A 64 0.96 5.28 -4.07
CA PHE A 64 -0.02 4.77 -5.02
C PHE A 64 -0.86 5.93 -5.53
N HIS A 65 -0.82 6.16 -6.84
CA HIS A 65 -1.60 7.19 -7.51
C HIS A 65 -2.90 6.59 -8.01
N ILE A 66 -4.01 7.07 -7.46
CA ILE A 66 -5.34 6.48 -7.72
C ILE A 66 -6.09 7.35 -8.72
N SER A 67 -6.89 6.70 -9.57
CA SER A 67 -7.83 7.36 -10.49
C SER A 67 -8.67 8.38 -9.74
N GLY A 68 -8.73 9.60 -10.26
CA GLY A 68 -9.44 10.70 -9.59
C GLY A 68 -8.56 11.61 -8.75
N GLY A 69 -7.25 11.32 -8.66
CA GLY A 69 -6.29 12.22 -8.03
C GLY A 69 -5.89 11.89 -6.60
N ALA A 70 -6.47 10.85 -5.99
CA ALA A 70 -6.09 10.46 -4.64
C ALA A 70 -4.70 9.80 -4.64
N GLU A 71 -3.96 9.99 -3.56
CA GLU A 71 -2.63 9.40 -3.37
C GLU A 71 -2.51 8.84 -1.97
N TYR A 72 -1.89 7.66 -1.86
CA TYR A 72 -1.64 7.02 -0.56
C TYR A 72 -0.19 6.55 -0.51
N SER A 73 0.52 6.92 0.55
CA SER A 73 1.94 6.59 0.71
C SER A 73 2.12 5.58 1.84
N PHE A 74 2.92 4.56 1.58
CA PHE A 74 3.23 3.50 2.56
C PHE A 74 4.72 3.22 2.56
N ILE A 75 5.29 3.02 3.75
CA ILE A 75 6.62 2.45 3.87
C ILE A 75 6.43 0.94 3.78
N ILE A 76 7.00 0.30 2.74
CA ILE A 76 6.91 -1.14 2.54
C ILE A 76 8.27 -1.74 2.81
N PHE A 77 8.40 -2.53 3.88
CA PHE A 77 9.70 -2.99 4.37
C PHE A 77 10.38 -4.01 3.45
N ASN A 78 9.63 -4.70 2.61
CA ASN A 78 10.22 -5.63 1.65
C ASN A 78 9.85 -5.21 0.23
N LYS A 79 10.49 -4.14 -0.24
CA LYS A 79 10.22 -3.55 -1.54
C LYS A 79 10.40 -4.55 -2.68
N SER A 80 11.50 -5.30 -2.68
CA SER A 80 11.81 -6.23 -3.78
C SER A 80 10.73 -7.30 -3.95
N ARG A 81 10.29 -7.87 -2.83
CA ARG A 81 9.25 -8.88 -2.84
C ARG A 81 7.90 -8.29 -3.27
N PHE A 82 7.59 -7.08 -2.77
CA PHE A 82 6.36 -6.40 -3.15
C PHE A 82 6.34 -6.10 -4.65
N CYS A 83 7.40 -5.53 -5.19
CA CYS A 83 7.49 -5.18 -6.61
C CYS A 83 7.35 -6.42 -7.49
N LYS A 84 7.97 -7.52 -7.10
CA LYS A 84 7.87 -8.78 -7.84
C LYS A 84 6.41 -9.22 -7.99
N TYR A 85 5.68 -9.34 -6.88
CA TYR A 85 4.31 -9.81 -6.91
C TYR A 85 3.34 -8.79 -7.51
N TYR A 86 3.55 -7.52 -7.21
CA TYR A 86 2.71 -6.47 -7.77
C TYR A 86 2.79 -6.42 -9.30
N ASN A 87 4.02 -6.50 -9.85
CA ASN A 87 4.23 -6.48 -11.29
C ASN A 87 3.64 -7.72 -11.95
N GLU A 88 3.77 -8.90 -11.33
CA GLU A 88 3.17 -10.13 -11.85
C GLU A 88 1.65 -9.99 -11.97
N ILE A 89 1.00 -9.45 -10.96
CA ILE A 89 -0.45 -9.30 -10.93
C ILE A 89 -0.92 -8.25 -11.93
N LYS A 90 -0.22 -7.11 -12.02
CA LYS A 90 -0.61 -6.03 -12.94
C LYS A 90 -0.43 -6.40 -14.40
N GLN A 91 0.47 -7.34 -14.70
CA GLN A 91 0.72 -7.80 -16.07
C GLN A 91 -0.18 -8.95 -16.49
N ALA A 92 -0.89 -9.54 -15.56
CA ALA A 92 -1.77 -10.67 -15.85
C ALA A 92 -3.04 -10.25 -16.58
#